data_b5d6a840e8ca472bfa25a1d269764683
#
_entry.id   b5d6a840e8ca472bfa25a1d269764683
#
_cell.length_a   1.000
_cell.length_b   1.000
_cell.length_c   1.000
_cell.angle_alpha   90.00
_cell.angle_beta   90.00
_cell.angle_gamma   90.00
#
_symmetry.space_group_name_H-M   'P 1'
#
loop_
_entity.id
_entity.type
_entity.pdbx_description
1 polymer ?
#
loop_
_entity_poly.entity_id
_entity_poly.type
_entity_poly.pdbx_seq_one_letter_code
_entity_poly.pdbx_strand_id
1 'polypeptide(L)'
;MALERTLSIVKPDGVARNLIGDVYRRFEQAGLRIVAARMLHLTNAQAEAFSEVHRERPFYRDLVRYMSSGPVIAQVLEGDNAIARNRDIMGATDPKRAAPGTIRADLAQSIEANVVHGSDAIETAAREIAFFFSGTDLCPRS
;
A
#
# COMPACT_ATOMS: atom_id res chain seq x y z
N MET A 1 -0.78 11.75 20.84
CA MET A 1 0.10 11.17 19.82
C MET A 1 0.03 9.68 19.88
N ALA A 2 -0.42 9.08 18.81
CA ALA A 2 -0.54 7.64 18.75
C ALA A 2 0.44 7.09 17.73
N LEU A 3 1.40 6.29 18.20
CA LEU A 3 2.29 5.57 17.33
C LEU A 3 1.48 4.46 16.67
N GLU A 4 1.38 4.52 15.36
CA GLU A 4 0.60 3.56 14.57
C GLU A 4 1.48 2.91 13.53
N ARG A 5 1.01 1.76 13.08
CA ARG A 5 1.56 1.07 11.91
C ARG A 5 0.46 0.88 10.88
N THR A 6 0.84 0.99 9.61
CA THR A 6 -0.08 0.76 8.51
C THR A 6 0.61 -0.07 7.44
N LEU A 7 -0.16 -0.85 6.70
CA LEU A 7 0.37 -1.56 5.56
C LEU A 7 0.27 -0.68 4.32
N SER A 8 1.33 -0.65 3.55
CA SER A 8 1.38 -0.02 2.24
C SER A 8 1.89 -1.04 1.23
N ILE A 9 1.44 -0.92 -0.01
CA ILE A 9 1.93 -1.76 -1.10
C ILE A 9 2.21 -0.84 -2.29
N VAL A 10 3.38 -1.01 -2.92
CA VAL A 10 3.58 -0.50 -4.28
C VAL A 10 3.06 -1.58 -5.21
N LYS A 11 1.99 -1.26 -5.92
CA LYS A 11 1.25 -2.20 -6.78
C LYS A 11 2.04 -2.56 -8.02
N PRO A 12 1.60 -3.58 -8.78
CA PRO A 12 2.35 -4.02 -9.96
C PRO A 12 2.68 -2.91 -10.96
N ASP A 13 1.79 -1.94 -11.15
CA ASP A 13 2.07 -0.83 -12.08
C ASP A 13 3.22 0.05 -11.56
N GLY A 14 3.27 0.33 -10.27
CA GLY A 14 4.33 1.12 -9.67
C GLY A 14 5.67 0.41 -9.73
N VAL A 15 5.69 -0.89 -9.46
CA VAL A 15 6.92 -1.68 -9.55
C VAL A 15 7.40 -1.76 -10.99
N ALA A 16 6.51 -2.06 -11.94
CA ALA A 16 6.85 -2.18 -13.35
C ALA A 16 7.41 -0.88 -13.91
N ARG A 17 6.92 0.26 -13.44
CA ARG A 17 7.38 1.59 -13.88
C ARG A 17 8.58 2.09 -13.10
N ASN A 18 9.13 1.26 -12.21
CA ASN A 18 10.33 1.56 -11.43
C ASN A 18 10.14 2.76 -10.50
N LEU A 19 8.99 2.83 -9.82
CA LEU A 19 8.62 3.95 -8.96
C LEU A 19 8.85 3.70 -7.47
N ILE A 20 9.41 2.55 -7.08
CA ILE A 20 9.60 2.21 -5.66
C ILE A 20 10.37 3.30 -4.92
N GLY A 21 11.48 3.76 -5.50
CA GLY A 21 12.32 4.77 -4.86
C GLY A 21 11.60 6.10 -4.65
N ASP A 22 10.83 6.54 -5.64
CA ASP A 22 10.05 7.77 -5.54
C ASP A 22 9.01 7.67 -4.41
N VAL A 23 8.28 6.54 -4.36
CA VAL A 23 7.26 6.31 -3.34
C VAL A 23 7.90 6.28 -1.95
N TYR A 24 9.00 5.55 -1.78
CA TYR A 24 9.69 5.45 -0.49
C TYR A 24 10.22 6.80 -0.04
N ARG A 25 10.77 7.59 -0.96
CA ARG A 25 11.25 8.94 -0.65
C ARG A 25 10.12 9.79 -0.05
N ARG A 26 8.91 9.69 -0.60
CA ARG A 26 7.76 10.45 -0.10
C ARG A 26 7.36 10.03 1.31
N PHE A 27 7.42 8.73 1.61
CA PHE A 27 7.17 8.26 2.98
C PHE A 27 8.18 8.83 3.96
N GLU A 28 9.45 8.73 3.60
CA GLU A 28 10.53 9.17 4.50
C GLU A 28 10.56 10.68 4.67
N GLN A 29 10.30 11.43 3.63
CA GLN A 29 10.22 12.89 3.72
C GLN A 29 9.06 13.34 4.61
N ALA A 30 7.99 12.56 4.66
CA ALA A 30 6.86 12.85 5.54
C ALA A 30 7.09 12.40 6.98
N GLY A 31 8.24 11.77 7.26
CA GLY A 31 8.57 11.30 8.60
C GLY A 31 8.01 9.94 8.97
N LEU A 32 7.46 9.21 7.99
CA LEU A 32 7.05 7.82 8.23
C LEU A 32 8.26 6.92 8.09
N ARG A 33 8.38 5.95 9.01
CA ARG A 33 9.51 5.02 9.00
C ARG A 33 9.09 3.68 8.44
N ILE A 34 9.91 3.13 7.56
CA ILE A 34 9.71 1.79 7.03
C ILE A 34 10.31 0.82 8.03
N VAL A 35 9.49 -0.05 8.62
CA VAL A 35 9.93 -1.01 9.64
C VAL A 35 9.87 -2.45 9.17
N ALA A 36 9.36 -2.70 7.96
CA ALA A 36 9.43 -3.98 7.27
C ALA A 36 9.18 -3.73 5.79
N ALA A 37 9.80 -4.54 4.94
CA ALA A 37 9.62 -4.45 3.49
C ALA A 37 9.85 -5.82 2.87
N ARG A 38 9.03 -6.17 1.88
CA ARG A 38 9.13 -7.47 1.22
C ARG A 38 8.61 -7.36 -0.21
N MET A 39 9.43 -7.78 -1.17
CA MET A 39 8.98 -7.89 -2.56
C MET A 39 8.51 -9.31 -2.81
N LEU A 40 7.38 -9.46 -3.46
CA LEU A 40 6.83 -10.77 -3.81
C LEU A 40 5.90 -10.63 -5.00
N HIS A 41 5.68 -11.76 -5.68
CA HIS A 41 4.68 -11.87 -6.73
C HIS A 41 3.53 -12.71 -6.17
N LEU A 42 2.41 -12.08 -5.90
CA LEU A 42 1.27 -12.79 -5.32
C LEU A 42 0.74 -13.85 -6.29
N THR A 43 0.44 -15.02 -5.75
CA THR A 43 -0.33 -16.01 -6.51
C THR A 43 -1.78 -15.53 -6.59
N ASN A 44 -2.54 -16.12 -7.51
CA ASN A 44 -3.97 -15.81 -7.60
C ASN A 44 -4.67 -16.07 -6.27
N ALA A 45 -4.36 -17.18 -5.61
CA ALA A 45 -4.94 -17.53 -4.32
C ALA A 45 -4.59 -16.51 -3.24
N GLN A 46 -3.36 -16.02 -3.22
CA GLN A 46 -2.93 -14.99 -2.26
C GLN A 46 -3.65 -13.67 -2.51
N ALA A 47 -3.79 -13.28 -3.77
CA ALA A 47 -4.51 -12.06 -4.12
C ALA A 47 -5.99 -12.16 -3.74
N GLU A 48 -6.60 -13.33 -3.94
CA GLU A 48 -7.98 -13.59 -3.50
C GLU A 48 -8.11 -13.42 -1.99
N ALA A 49 -7.20 -14.03 -1.23
CA ALA A 49 -7.24 -13.96 0.23
C ALA A 49 -7.05 -12.53 0.74
N PHE A 50 -6.11 -11.79 0.16
CA PHE A 50 -5.89 -10.40 0.54
C PHE A 50 -7.09 -9.53 0.26
N SER A 51 -7.79 -9.79 -0.84
CA SER A 51 -8.94 -9.00 -1.30
C SER A 51 -10.28 -9.53 -0.81
N GLU A 52 -10.29 -10.47 0.13
CA GLU A 52 -11.49 -11.17 0.58
C GLU A 52 -12.63 -10.22 0.98
N VAL A 53 -12.32 -9.07 1.58
CA VAL A 53 -13.32 -8.09 1.99
C VAL A 53 -14.13 -7.55 0.81
N HIS A 54 -13.60 -7.67 -0.42
CA HIS A 54 -14.24 -7.17 -1.64
C HIS A 54 -14.89 -8.28 -2.45
N ARG A 55 -15.00 -9.50 -1.91
CA ARG A 55 -15.44 -10.69 -2.63
C ARG A 55 -16.75 -10.51 -3.39
N GLU A 56 -17.68 -9.79 -2.80
CA GLU A 56 -19.00 -9.55 -3.39
C GLU A 56 -19.05 -8.34 -4.32
N ARG A 57 -17.96 -7.63 -4.48
CA ARG A 57 -17.92 -6.44 -5.34
C ARG A 57 -17.70 -6.81 -6.80
N PRO A 58 -18.33 -6.06 -7.73
CA PRO A 58 -18.16 -6.33 -9.17
C PRO A 58 -16.70 -6.27 -9.63
N PHE A 59 -15.87 -5.43 -9.00
CA PHE A 59 -14.47 -5.27 -9.38
C PHE A 59 -13.54 -6.34 -8.80
N TYR A 60 -14.05 -7.27 -7.98
CA TYR A 60 -13.21 -8.23 -7.26
C TYR A 60 -12.29 -9.03 -8.19
N ARG A 61 -12.83 -9.61 -9.26
CA ARG A 61 -12.04 -10.43 -10.19
C ARG A 61 -10.96 -9.63 -10.90
N ASP A 62 -11.26 -8.41 -11.29
CA ASP A 62 -10.27 -7.53 -11.90
C ASP A 62 -9.19 -7.15 -10.92
N LEU A 63 -9.55 -6.88 -9.67
CA LEU A 63 -8.59 -6.57 -8.61
C LEU A 63 -7.64 -7.74 -8.35
N VAL A 64 -8.17 -8.96 -8.24
CA VAL A 64 -7.36 -10.17 -8.03
C VAL A 64 -6.40 -10.37 -9.19
N ARG A 65 -6.88 -10.26 -10.41
CA ARG A 65 -6.04 -10.41 -11.60
C ARG A 65 -4.94 -9.35 -11.63
N TYR A 66 -5.30 -8.12 -11.33
CA TYR A 66 -4.34 -7.02 -11.33
C TYR A 66 -3.26 -7.23 -10.27
N MET A 67 -3.65 -7.52 -9.03
CA MET A 67 -2.70 -7.68 -7.92
C MET A 67 -1.77 -8.89 -8.08
N SER A 68 -2.17 -9.88 -8.86
CA SER A 68 -1.34 -11.06 -9.15
C SER A 68 -0.60 -10.97 -10.48
N SER A 69 -0.71 -9.84 -11.18
CA SER A 69 -0.16 -9.71 -12.54
C SER A 69 1.34 -9.48 -12.60
N GLY A 70 1.97 -9.11 -11.49
CA GLY A 70 3.39 -8.86 -11.44
C GLY A 70 3.86 -8.63 -10.01
N PRO A 71 5.17 -8.46 -9.81
CA PRO A 71 5.70 -8.21 -8.47
C PRO A 71 5.13 -6.95 -7.82
N VAL A 72 4.95 -7.03 -6.52
CA VAL A 72 4.60 -5.91 -5.65
C VAL A 72 5.66 -5.79 -4.57
N ILE A 73 5.76 -4.65 -3.91
CA ILE A 73 6.51 -4.56 -2.68
C ILE A 73 5.56 -4.08 -1.58
N ALA A 74 5.49 -4.88 -0.51
CA ALA A 74 4.69 -4.55 0.67
C ALA A 74 5.62 -4.02 1.76
N GLN A 75 5.19 -2.99 2.46
CA GLN A 75 5.96 -2.40 3.55
C GLN A 75 5.05 -2.01 4.69
N VAL A 76 5.61 -2.01 5.89
CA VAL A 76 4.94 -1.49 7.07
C VAL A 76 5.53 -0.13 7.37
N LEU A 77 4.66 0.86 7.46
CA LEU A 77 5.03 2.24 7.80
C LEU A 77 4.64 2.50 9.25
N GLU A 78 5.53 3.15 9.98
CA GLU A 78 5.31 3.47 11.40
C GLU A 78 5.49 4.96 11.63
N GLY A 79 4.61 5.55 12.43
CA GLY A 79 4.68 6.96 12.81
C GLY A 79 3.41 7.39 13.52
N ASP A 80 3.38 8.62 13.99
CA ASP A 80 2.18 9.18 14.60
C ASP A 80 1.09 9.28 13.54
N ASN A 81 -0.09 8.71 13.83
CA ASN A 81 -1.23 8.71 12.92
C ASN A 81 -0.86 8.19 11.53
N ALA A 82 -0.10 7.09 11.49
CA ALA A 82 0.46 6.58 10.23
C ALA A 82 -0.60 6.27 9.18
N ILE A 83 -1.76 5.76 9.59
CA ILE A 83 -2.84 5.42 8.66
C ILE A 83 -3.32 6.66 7.91
N ALA A 84 -3.71 7.69 8.65
CA ALA A 84 -4.21 8.92 8.06
C ALA A 84 -3.14 9.63 7.23
N ARG A 85 -1.92 9.69 7.76
CA ARG A 85 -0.81 10.37 7.07
C ARG A 85 -0.44 9.67 5.78
N ASN A 86 -0.43 8.33 5.78
CA ASN A 86 -0.17 7.58 4.56
C ASN A 86 -1.25 7.85 3.51
N ARG A 87 -2.51 7.90 3.93
CA ARG A 87 -3.60 8.18 3.00
C ARG A 87 -3.49 9.59 2.41
N ASP A 88 -3.06 10.55 3.20
CA ASP A 88 -2.80 11.91 2.70
C ASP A 88 -1.67 11.93 1.67
N ILE A 89 -0.61 11.15 1.91
CA ILE A 89 0.52 11.05 0.97
C ILE A 89 0.08 10.37 -0.33
N MET A 90 -0.76 9.32 -0.22
CA MET A 90 -1.24 8.59 -1.39
C MET A 90 -2.15 9.44 -2.28
N GLY A 91 -3.01 10.22 -1.69
CA GLY A 91 -4.03 10.98 -2.41
C GLY A 91 -5.28 10.16 -2.70
N ALA A 92 -6.27 10.81 -3.28
CA ALA A 92 -7.55 10.19 -3.61
C ALA A 92 -7.36 9.00 -4.56
N THR A 93 -8.26 8.02 -4.44
CA THR A 93 -8.22 6.79 -5.27
C THR A 93 -8.23 7.12 -6.77
N ASP A 94 -9.04 8.08 -7.16
CA ASP A 94 -9.06 8.58 -8.54
C ASP A 94 -7.97 9.65 -8.66
N PRO A 95 -6.94 9.43 -9.51
CA PRO A 95 -5.86 10.42 -9.64
C PRO A 95 -6.33 11.78 -10.13
N LYS A 96 -7.45 11.85 -10.84
CA LYS A 96 -8.01 13.12 -11.29
C LYS A 96 -8.54 13.96 -10.13
N ARG A 97 -8.83 13.33 -9.00
CA ARG A 97 -9.33 14.00 -7.80
C ARG A 97 -8.28 14.14 -6.72
N ALA A 98 -7.09 13.58 -6.94
CA ALA A 98 -6.01 13.63 -5.98
C ALA A 98 -5.37 15.01 -5.95
N ALA A 99 -5.06 15.50 -4.75
CA ALA A 99 -4.42 16.81 -4.60
C ALA A 99 -3.01 16.79 -5.18
N PRO A 100 -2.57 17.90 -5.80
CA PRO A 100 -1.20 18.00 -6.32
C PRO A 100 -0.17 17.66 -5.24
N GLY A 101 0.89 16.97 -5.64
CA GLY A 101 1.95 16.54 -4.73
C GLY A 101 1.73 15.18 -4.09
N THR A 102 0.54 14.61 -4.22
CA THR A 102 0.30 13.24 -3.74
C THR A 102 0.84 12.23 -4.75
N ILE A 103 1.05 11.00 -4.27
CA ILE A 103 1.56 9.92 -5.15
C ILE A 103 0.64 9.73 -6.35
N ARG A 104 -0.66 9.64 -6.11
CA ARG A 104 -1.61 9.35 -7.18
C ARG A 104 -1.78 10.51 -8.15
N ALA A 105 -1.78 11.75 -7.67
CA ALA A 105 -1.84 12.91 -8.55
C ALA A 105 -0.63 12.95 -9.48
N ASP A 106 0.55 12.67 -8.94
CA ASP A 106 1.79 12.81 -9.69
C ASP A 106 2.11 11.60 -10.57
N LEU A 107 1.73 10.39 -10.14
CA LEU A 107 2.25 9.16 -10.74
C LEU A 107 1.19 8.19 -11.26
N ALA A 108 -0.04 8.26 -10.78
CA ALA A 108 -1.06 7.28 -11.16
C ALA A 108 -1.61 7.55 -12.55
N GLN A 109 -1.93 6.47 -13.28
CA GLN A 109 -2.46 6.55 -14.64
C GLN A 109 -3.98 6.43 -14.68
N SER A 110 -4.56 5.69 -13.72
CA SER A 110 -6.01 5.44 -13.69
C SER A 110 -6.40 5.04 -12.26
N ILE A 111 -7.69 4.82 -12.05
CA ILE A 111 -8.20 4.34 -10.76
C ILE A 111 -7.64 2.93 -10.46
N GLU A 112 -7.52 2.08 -11.48
CA GLU A 112 -7.00 0.72 -11.32
C GLU A 112 -5.50 0.72 -11.17
N ALA A 113 -4.78 1.44 -12.03
CA ALA A 113 -3.32 1.55 -12.01
C ALA A 113 -2.92 2.80 -11.24
N ASN A 114 -3.18 2.80 -9.93
CA ASN A 114 -2.99 3.98 -9.08
C ASN A 114 -1.83 3.86 -8.10
N VAL A 115 -0.85 3.04 -8.44
CA VAL A 115 0.50 2.95 -7.85
C VAL A 115 0.55 2.30 -6.49
N VAL A 116 -0.28 2.72 -5.53
CA VAL A 116 -0.14 2.33 -4.13
C VAL A 116 -1.46 1.89 -3.52
N HIS A 117 -1.33 1.04 -2.48
CA HIS A 117 -2.40 0.66 -1.57
C HIS A 117 -1.99 1.05 -0.16
N GLY A 118 -2.93 1.46 0.66
CA GLY A 118 -2.72 1.70 2.10
C GLY A 118 -3.93 1.26 2.89
N SER A 119 -3.69 0.76 4.10
CA SER A 119 -4.77 0.37 5.00
C SER A 119 -5.63 1.60 5.33
N ASP A 120 -6.93 1.38 5.57
CA ASP A 120 -7.88 2.46 5.80
C ASP A 120 -8.33 2.60 7.25
N ALA A 121 -7.99 1.64 8.11
CA ALA A 121 -8.40 1.65 9.52
C ALA A 121 -7.43 0.80 10.35
N ILE A 122 -7.51 0.95 11.68
CA ILE A 122 -6.64 0.21 12.59
C ILE A 122 -6.82 -1.29 12.43
N GLU A 123 -8.07 -1.76 12.34
CA GLU A 123 -8.38 -3.19 12.20
C GLU A 123 -7.88 -3.73 10.86
N THR A 124 -8.08 -2.97 9.79
CA THR A 124 -7.61 -3.33 8.46
C THR A 124 -6.09 -3.38 8.42
N ALA A 125 -5.43 -2.40 9.04
CA ALA A 125 -3.97 -2.37 9.12
C ALA A 125 -3.42 -3.60 9.82
N ALA A 126 -4.00 -3.97 10.97
CA ALA A 126 -3.54 -5.15 11.71
C ALA A 126 -3.66 -6.42 10.87
N ARG A 127 -4.80 -6.60 10.20
CA ARG A 127 -5.04 -7.78 9.36
C ARG A 127 -4.10 -7.81 8.15
N GLU A 128 -3.93 -6.69 7.49
CA GLU A 128 -3.10 -6.62 6.29
C GLU A 128 -1.62 -6.79 6.61
N ILE A 129 -1.15 -6.21 7.72
CA ILE A 129 0.24 -6.41 8.16
C ILE A 129 0.49 -7.90 8.44
N ALA A 130 -0.42 -8.55 9.18
CA ALA A 130 -0.28 -9.96 9.51
C ALA A 130 -0.33 -10.87 8.28
N PHE A 131 -0.97 -10.41 7.20
CA PHE A 131 -1.01 -11.17 5.95
C PHE A 131 0.39 -11.31 5.35
N PHE A 132 1.21 -10.25 5.41
CA PHE A 132 2.53 -10.25 4.77
C PHE A 132 3.70 -10.51 5.71
N PHE A 133 3.54 -10.22 7.00
CA PHE A 133 4.66 -10.20 7.95
C PHE A 133 4.32 -10.91 9.24
N SER A 134 5.32 -11.62 9.81
CA SER A 134 5.24 -12.08 11.18
C SER A 134 5.73 -10.97 12.12
N GLY A 135 5.50 -11.13 13.43
CA GLY A 135 5.97 -10.15 14.40
C GLY A 135 7.49 -9.96 14.38
N THR A 136 8.23 -11.03 14.07
CA THR A 136 9.69 -10.96 14.02
C THR A 136 10.23 -10.27 12.76
N ASP A 137 9.37 -10.06 11.76
CA ASP A 137 9.77 -9.32 10.56
C ASP A 137 9.76 -7.81 10.77
N LEU A 138 9.11 -7.35 11.85
CA LEU A 138 8.99 -5.93 12.12
C LEU A 138 10.20 -5.45 12.93
N CYS A 139 10.82 -4.39 12.46
CA CYS A 139 12.04 -3.84 13.04
C CYS A 139 11.78 -2.44 13.59
N PRO A 140 11.32 -2.33 14.85
CA PRO A 140 11.06 -1.01 15.42
C PRO A 140 12.30 -0.11 15.33
N ARG A 141 12.07 1.15 14.96
CA ARG A 141 13.13 2.12 14.77
C ARG A 141 12.83 3.34 15.64
N SER A 142 13.62 3.55 16.63
CA SER A 142 13.44 4.66 17.55
C SER A 142 14.24 5.89 17.14
#